data_94ee9e3e68d4b601fee7b2e54aa79dbd
#
_entry.id   94ee9e3e68d4b601fee7b2e54aa79dbd
#
_cell.length_a   1.000
_cell.length_b   1.000
_cell.length_c   1.000
_cell.angle_alpha   90.00
_cell.angle_beta   90.00
_cell.angle_gamma   90.00
#
_symmetry.space_group_name_H-M   'P 1'
#
loop_
_entity.id
_entity.type
_entity.pdbx_description
1 polymer ?
#
loop_
_entity_poly.entity_id
_entity_poly.type
_entity_poly.pdbx_seq_one_letter_code
_entity_poly.pdbx_strand_id
1 'polypeptide(L)'
;AINKLVATASFSNGKQKKFSGKKLQNLLVGYGINASTKNGEIINGAFATFKFSETKSDSAYLNLKSNRMNENYTFPIVLDKSYSYKANKTKSSPSFNGNDGEHLTIMISEIPYRKDIFKINISTNTKTDTFYLNPNLGNLTIESLGSNGSIGKKGINGKDEFENSKATRGENGGNGGDGGDGGNINIHLPKSFSKFIQTIKLKNDGGKGGQGGPGG
;
A
#
# COMPACT_ATOMS: atom_id res chain seq x y z
N ALA A 1 3.16 -11.13 1.23
CA ALA A 1 2.73 -10.41 0.02
C ALA A 1 2.26 -11.42 -1.02
N ILE A 2 1.21 -11.12 -1.75
CA ILE A 2 0.72 -11.95 -2.85
C ILE A 2 1.20 -11.29 -4.13
N ASN A 3 2.15 -11.92 -4.81
CA ASN A 3 2.63 -11.47 -6.12
C ASN A 3 1.71 -12.02 -7.20
N LYS A 4 1.01 -11.12 -7.90
CA LYS A 4 0.12 -11.51 -8.98
C LYS A 4 0.94 -12.00 -10.17
N LEU A 5 0.85 -13.28 -10.48
CA LEU A 5 1.44 -13.83 -11.69
C LEU A 5 0.66 -13.32 -12.92
N VAL A 6 1.40 -12.82 -13.89
CA VAL A 6 0.88 -12.40 -15.19
C VAL A 6 1.72 -13.08 -16.27
N ALA A 7 1.05 -13.78 -17.18
CA ALA A 7 1.68 -14.30 -18.39
C ALA A 7 1.16 -13.55 -19.61
N THR A 8 2.03 -13.29 -20.57
CA THR A 8 1.67 -12.75 -21.87
C THR A 8 1.83 -13.84 -22.92
N ALA A 9 0.74 -14.23 -23.59
CA ALA A 9 0.81 -15.11 -24.75
C ALA A 9 0.88 -14.28 -26.01
N SER A 10 1.84 -14.60 -26.88
CA SER A 10 1.96 -14.05 -28.24
C SER A 10 1.45 -15.10 -29.23
N PHE A 11 0.56 -14.71 -30.10
CA PHE A 11 -0.04 -15.58 -31.12
C PHE A 11 0.66 -15.40 -32.47
N SER A 12 0.58 -16.38 -33.36
CA SER A 12 1.19 -16.36 -34.67
C SER A 12 0.72 -15.19 -35.55
N ASN A 13 -0.43 -14.62 -35.27
CA ASN A 13 -0.97 -13.43 -35.95
C ASN A 13 -0.47 -12.09 -35.33
N GLY A 14 0.55 -12.12 -34.49
CA GLY A 14 1.15 -10.95 -33.84
C GLY A 14 0.35 -10.39 -32.65
N LYS A 15 -0.86 -10.91 -32.37
CA LYS A 15 -1.64 -10.46 -31.21
C LYS A 15 -1.03 -10.95 -29.89
N GLN A 16 -1.12 -10.12 -28.87
CA GLN A 16 -0.71 -10.47 -27.51
C GLN A 16 -1.89 -10.41 -26.56
N LYS A 17 -1.95 -11.35 -25.61
CA LYS A 17 -2.95 -11.39 -24.55
C LYS A 17 -2.33 -11.67 -23.21
N LYS A 18 -2.69 -10.86 -22.21
CA LYS A 18 -2.28 -11.04 -20.80
C LYS A 18 -3.28 -11.92 -20.07
N PHE A 19 -2.76 -12.84 -19.29
CA PHE A 19 -3.52 -13.75 -18.44
C PHE A 19 -3.06 -13.61 -16.98
N SER A 20 -4.01 -13.64 -16.06
CA SER A 20 -3.73 -13.59 -14.61
C SER A 20 -4.81 -14.32 -13.82
N GLY A 21 -4.49 -14.69 -12.59
CA GLY A 21 -5.44 -15.38 -11.69
C GLY A 21 -6.00 -16.68 -12.28
N LYS A 22 -7.27 -16.95 -12.08
CA LYS A 22 -7.94 -18.18 -12.56
C LYS A 22 -7.84 -18.40 -14.09
N LYS A 23 -7.78 -17.30 -14.87
CA LYS A 23 -7.58 -17.40 -16.33
C LYS A 23 -6.18 -17.90 -16.69
N LEU A 24 -5.16 -17.50 -15.93
CA LEU A 24 -3.81 -18.03 -16.10
C LEU A 24 -3.74 -19.50 -15.72
N GLN A 25 -4.35 -19.90 -14.63
CA GLN A 25 -4.40 -21.30 -14.20
C GLN A 25 -5.05 -22.18 -15.25
N ASN A 26 -6.20 -21.78 -15.79
CA ASN A 26 -6.88 -22.52 -16.86
C ASN A 26 -6.05 -22.60 -18.15
N LEU A 27 -5.30 -21.53 -18.48
CA LEU A 27 -4.38 -21.54 -19.62
C LEU A 27 -3.27 -22.57 -19.42
N LEU A 28 -2.61 -22.57 -18.29
CA LEU A 28 -1.53 -23.51 -17.97
C LEU A 28 -2.00 -24.96 -18.07
N VAL A 29 -3.15 -25.26 -17.46
CA VAL A 29 -3.74 -26.60 -17.52
C VAL A 29 -4.11 -27.00 -18.96
N GLY A 30 -4.75 -26.09 -19.71
CA GLY A 30 -5.16 -26.35 -21.11
C GLY A 30 -3.98 -26.63 -22.05
N TYR A 31 -2.79 -26.07 -21.76
CA TYR A 31 -1.58 -26.34 -22.52
C TYR A 31 -0.70 -27.45 -21.93
N GLY A 32 -1.18 -28.16 -20.89
CA GLY A 32 -0.42 -29.24 -20.24
C GLY A 32 0.82 -28.72 -19.51
N ILE A 33 0.78 -27.49 -18.99
CA ILE A 33 1.86 -26.90 -18.22
C ILE A 33 1.57 -27.09 -16.73
N ASN A 34 2.43 -27.83 -16.06
CA ASN A 34 2.41 -28.00 -14.61
C ASN A 34 3.22 -26.89 -13.96
N ALA A 35 2.62 -26.18 -13.01
CA ALA A 35 3.28 -25.17 -12.20
C ALA A 35 3.52 -25.72 -10.79
N SER A 36 4.74 -25.66 -10.32
CA SER A 36 5.12 -25.99 -8.95
C SER A 36 6.01 -24.90 -8.36
N THR A 37 6.12 -24.87 -7.04
CA THR A 37 6.91 -23.85 -6.36
C THR A 37 7.88 -24.49 -5.37
N LYS A 38 9.01 -23.83 -5.18
CA LYS A 38 9.91 -24.08 -4.06
C LYS A 38 9.94 -22.84 -3.19
N ASN A 39 9.74 -23.01 -1.88
CA ASN A 39 9.65 -21.93 -0.90
C ASN A 39 8.48 -20.94 -1.11
N GLY A 40 7.41 -21.37 -1.75
CA GLY A 40 6.21 -20.57 -1.97
C GLY A 40 5.00 -21.44 -2.28
N GLU A 41 3.88 -20.81 -2.52
CA GLU A 41 2.62 -21.49 -2.83
C GLU A 41 1.90 -20.77 -3.99
N ILE A 42 1.18 -21.52 -4.82
CA ILE A 42 0.32 -20.94 -5.84
C ILE A 42 -1.13 -21.04 -5.37
N ILE A 43 -1.75 -19.90 -5.14
CA ILE A 43 -3.16 -19.82 -4.72
C ILE A 43 -3.92 -19.06 -5.80
N ASN A 44 -4.92 -19.70 -6.39
CA ASN A 44 -5.80 -19.10 -7.41
C ASN A 44 -5.04 -18.41 -8.56
N GLY A 45 -3.95 -19.01 -9.02
CA GLY A 45 -3.12 -18.44 -10.09
C GLY A 45 -2.31 -17.20 -9.69
N ALA A 46 -2.20 -16.93 -8.40
CA ALA A 46 -1.29 -15.95 -7.84
C ALA A 46 -0.21 -16.66 -7.03
N PHE A 47 1.00 -16.14 -7.07
CA PHE A 47 2.08 -16.64 -6.26
C PHE A 47 1.94 -16.07 -4.84
N ALA A 48 1.57 -16.92 -3.89
CA ALA A 48 1.52 -16.54 -2.49
C ALA A 48 2.88 -16.79 -1.84
N THR A 49 3.30 -15.83 -1.04
CA THR A 49 4.62 -15.84 -0.45
C THR A 49 4.79 -16.86 0.66
N PHE A 50 5.95 -17.36 0.72
CA PHE A 50 6.85 -17.80 1.77
C PHE A 50 6.23 -18.07 3.14
N LYS A 51 6.40 -19.26 3.58
CA LYS A 51 6.55 -19.56 5.00
C LYS A 51 8.02 -19.32 5.40
N PHE A 52 8.40 -18.07 5.63
CA PHE A 52 9.77 -17.70 6.03
C PHE A 52 10.28 -18.44 7.26
N SER A 53 9.39 -18.88 8.13
CA SER A 53 9.72 -19.70 9.29
C SER A 53 10.30 -21.07 8.91
N GLU A 54 10.08 -21.52 7.67
CA GLU A 54 10.44 -22.87 7.22
C GLU A 54 11.59 -22.88 6.19
N THR A 55 11.99 -21.69 5.67
CA THR A 55 13.00 -21.63 4.61
C THR A 55 14.24 -20.87 5.02
N LYS A 56 15.41 -21.37 4.63
CA LYS A 56 16.70 -20.69 4.80
C LYS A 56 17.07 -19.80 3.60
N SER A 57 16.18 -19.67 2.61
CA SER A 57 16.44 -18.97 1.35
C SER A 57 15.62 -17.70 1.23
N ASP A 58 16.24 -16.62 0.73
CA ASP A 58 15.59 -15.34 0.39
C ASP A 58 14.87 -15.39 -0.95
N SER A 59 14.93 -16.51 -1.63
CA SER A 59 14.34 -16.68 -2.93
C SER A 59 13.32 -17.81 -2.94
N ALA A 60 12.22 -17.58 -3.62
CA ALA A 60 11.31 -18.62 -4.04
C ALA A 60 11.50 -18.89 -5.52
N TYR A 61 11.10 -20.05 -5.93
CA TYR A 61 11.20 -20.46 -7.32
C TYR A 61 9.84 -20.90 -7.82
N LEU A 62 9.46 -20.39 -8.98
CA LEU A 62 8.34 -20.91 -9.76
C LEU A 62 8.91 -21.83 -10.83
N ASN A 63 8.52 -23.09 -10.80
CA ASN A 63 8.90 -24.06 -11.80
C ASN A 63 7.69 -24.30 -12.72
N LEU A 64 7.89 -24.15 -14.02
CA LEU A 64 6.90 -24.49 -15.05
C LEU A 64 7.44 -25.67 -15.86
N LYS A 65 6.72 -26.77 -15.87
CA LYS A 65 7.06 -27.96 -16.65
C LYS A 65 6.00 -28.18 -17.72
N SER A 66 6.41 -28.15 -18.98
CA SER A 66 5.55 -28.52 -20.10
C SER A 66 5.63 -30.00 -20.39
N ASN A 67 4.51 -30.71 -20.37
CA ASN A 67 4.45 -32.12 -20.74
C ASN A 67 4.52 -32.32 -22.28
N ARG A 68 4.30 -31.23 -23.06
CA ARG A 68 4.29 -31.30 -24.52
C ARG A 68 5.64 -31.01 -25.15
N MET A 69 6.45 -30.15 -24.52
CA MET A 69 7.71 -29.69 -25.09
C MET A 69 8.94 -30.21 -24.37
N ASN A 70 8.76 -31.06 -23.36
CA ASN A 70 9.81 -31.60 -22.50
C ASN A 70 10.76 -30.51 -21.93
N GLU A 71 10.24 -29.32 -21.70
CA GLU A 71 10.98 -28.15 -21.23
C GLU A 71 10.60 -27.82 -19.80
N ASN A 72 11.60 -27.42 -19.02
CA ASN A 72 11.45 -26.97 -17.65
C ASN A 72 11.98 -25.53 -17.55
N TYR A 73 11.15 -24.64 -17.04
CA TYR A 73 11.52 -23.26 -16.77
C TYR A 73 11.50 -23.00 -15.27
N THR A 74 12.58 -22.44 -14.73
CA THR A 74 12.67 -22.04 -13.33
C THR A 74 12.84 -20.53 -13.25
N PHE A 75 11.90 -19.88 -12.61
CA PHE A 75 11.93 -18.43 -12.41
C PHE A 75 12.23 -18.14 -10.94
N PRO A 76 13.37 -17.49 -10.63
CA PRO A 76 13.62 -17.01 -9.28
C PRO A 76 12.70 -15.83 -8.99
N ILE A 77 12.03 -15.87 -7.86
CA ILE A 77 11.24 -14.77 -7.32
C ILE A 77 12.03 -14.22 -6.14
N VAL A 78 12.63 -13.05 -6.33
CA VAL A 78 13.38 -12.38 -5.28
C VAL A 78 12.42 -11.55 -4.46
N LEU A 79 12.61 -11.58 -3.13
CA LEU A 79 11.84 -10.73 -2.23
C LEU A 79 12.11 -9.26 -2.49
N ASP A 80 11.07 -8.46 -2.38
CA ASP A 80 11.23 -7.02 -2.29
C ASP A 80 12.09 -6.70 -1.08
N LYS A 81 13.13 -5.90 -1.32
CA LYS A 81 14.07 -5.52 -0.27
C LYS A 81 13.53 -4.39 0.60
N SER A 82 12.66 -3.56 0.02
CA SER A 82 12.09 -2.40 0.70
C SER A 82 10.59 -2.34 0.52
N TYR A 83 9.90 -1.85 1.54
CA TYR A 83 8.45 -1.76 1.58
C TYR A 83 8.01 -0.32 1.89
N SER A 84 6.83 0.05 1.41
CA SER A 84 6.13 1.27 1.79
C SER A 84 4.73 0.91 2.28
N TYR A 85 4.40 1.35 3.47
CA TYR A 85 3.08 1.20 4.07
C TYR A 85 2.45 2.58 4.25
N LYS A 86 1.24 2.75 3.75
CA LYS A 86 0.46 3.97 3.92
C LYS A 86 -0.82 3.65 4.66
N ALA A 87 -0.96 4.20 5.84
CA ALA A 87 -2.21 4.16 6.58
C ALA A 87 -3.08 5.32 6.08
N ASN A 88 -3.90 5.05 5.10
CA ASN A 88 -4.88 6.02 4.63
C ASN A 88 -6.21 5.70 5.30
N LYS A 89 -6.73 6.60 6.15
CA LYS A 89 -8.15 6.58 6.45
C LYS A 89 -8.91 6.73 5.14
N THR A 90 -9.75 5.76 4.82
CA THR A 90 -10.78 5.91 3.80
C THR A 90 -11.57 7.16 4.16
N LYS A 91 -11.65 8.11 3.24
CA LYS A 91 -12.47 9.33 3.40
C LYS A 91 -13.89 8.94 3.81
N SER A 92 -14.17 9.01 5.10
CA SER A 92 -15.54 9.19 5.53
C SER A 92 -15.90 10.61 5.13
N SER A 93 -16.97 10.85 4.40
CA SER A 93 -17.57 12.11 3.95
C SER A 93 -16.66 13.35 3.96
N PRO A 94 -16.73 14.27 2.99
CA PRO A 94 -15.88 15.45 3.00
C PRO A 94 -16.12 16.23 4.29
N SER A 95 -15.25 16.05 5.25
CA SER A 95 -15.21 16.86 6.47
C SER A 95 -14.64 18.23 6.11
N PHE A 96 -15.16 19.27 6.71
CA PHE A 96 -14.64 20.63 6.56
C PHE A 96 -13.20 20.71 7.07
N ASN A 97 -12.93 20.09 8.20
CA ASN A 97 -11.58 19.92 8.72
C ASN A 97 -10.91 18.67 8.14
N GLY A 98 -9.60 18.65 8.06
CA GLY A 98 -8.83 17.49 7.70
C GLY A 98 -9.04 16.32 8.69
N ASN A 99 -8.89 15.11 8.20
CA ASN A 99 -8.92 13.93 9.05
C ASN A 99 -7.52 13.67 9.62
N ASP A 100 -7.45 13.22 10.87
CA ASP A 100 -6.20 12.77 11.48
C ASP A 100 -5.68 11.50 10.81
N GLY A 101 -4.37 11.29 10.85
CA GLY A 101 -3.73 10.04 10.49
C GLY A 101 -4.19 8.88 11.39
N GLU A 102 -4.09 7.65 10.89
CA GLU A 102 -4.42 6.47 11.70
C GLU A 102 -3.39 6.21 12.80
N HIS A 103 -3.84 5.77 13.97
CA HIS A 103 -2.96 5.27 15.01
C HIS A 103 -2.45 3.88 14.63
N LEU A 104 -1.13 3.69 14.68
CA LEU A 104 -0.47 2.46 14.29
C LEU A 104 0.25 1.82 15.47
N THR A 105 0.13 0.50 15.57
CA THR A 105 0.98 -0.32 16.43
C THR A 105 1.84 -1.22 15.55
N ILE A 106 3.15 -1.11 15.70
CA ILE A 106 4.15 -1.87 14.94
C ILE A 106 4.82 -2.84 15.89
N MET A 107 4.66 -4.13 15.61
CA MET A 107 5.30 -5.22 16.36
C MET A 107 6.37 -5.84 15.49
N ILE A 108 7.63 -5.71 15.90
CA ILE A 108 8.78 -6.35 15.24
C ILE A 108 9.16 -7.57 16.06
N SER A 109 9.30 -8.71 15.40
CA SER A 109 9.68 -9.97 16.04
C SER A 109 10.73 -10.72 15.25
N GLU A 110 11.55 -11.48 15.97
CA GLU A 110 12.50 -12.40 15.37
C GLU A 110 11.77 -13.58 14.72
N ILE A 111 12.38 -14.13 13.68
CA ILE A 111 11.91 -15.36 13.06
C ILE A 111 12.82 -16.50 13.55
N PRO A 112 12.26 -17.58 14.12
CA PRO A 112 13.04 -18.75 14.44
C PRO A 112 13.87 -19.21 13.22
N TYR A 113 15.13 -19.52 13.44
CA TYR A 113 16.07 -19.98 12.40
C TYR A 113 16.53 -18.93 11.37
N ARG A 114 16.02 -17.67 11.40
CA ARG A 114 16.41 -16.57 10.50
C ARG A 114 16.74 -15.32 11.30
N LYS A 115 18.01 -15.16 11.66
CA LYS A 115 18.51 -14.00 12.43
C LYS A 115 18.68 -12.73 11.59
N ASP A 116 18.62 -12.85 10.29
CA ASP A 116 18.80 -11.79 9.29
C ASP A 116 17.47 -11.19 8.82
N ILE A 117 16.34 -11.84 9.12
CA ILE A 117 15.00 -11.39 8.74
C ILE A 117 14.13 -11.21 9.97
N PHE A 118 13.36 -10.13 9.98
CA PHE A 118 12.39 -9.82 11.03
C PHE A 118 10.98 -9.81 10.44
N LYS A 119 10.03 -10.33 11.22
CA LYS A 119 8.61 -10.21 10.94
C LYS A 119 8.12 -8.89 11.53
N ILE A 120 7.46 -8.08 10.73
CA ILE A 120 6.90 -6.79 11.11
C ILE A 120 5.40 -6.84 10.88
N ASN A 121 4.62 -6.75 11.95
CA ASN A 121 3.18 -6.60 11.90
C ASN A 121 2.85 -5.13 12.13
N ILE A 122 2.08 -4.55 11.22
CA ILE A 122 1.55 -3.19 11.34
C ILE A 122 0.05 -3.30 11.50
N SER A 123 -0.43 -2.88 12.67
CA SER A 123 -1.84 -2.95 13.03
C SER A 123 -2.46 -1.56 13.10
N THR A 124 -3.63 -1.41 12.51
CA THR A 124 -4.59 -0.34 12.75
C THR A 124 -5.72 -0.87 13.62
N ASN A 125 -6.72 -0.05 13.92
CA ASN A 125 -7.92 -0.52 14.65
C ASN A 125 -8.73 -1.58 13.89
N THR A 126 -8.54 -1.70 12.57
CA THR A 126 -9.40 -2.54 11.70
C THR A 126 -8.65 -3.67 11.02
N LYS A 127 -7.33 -3.60 10.88
CA LYS A 127 -6.55 -4.60 10.14
C LYS A 127 -5.12 -4.71 10.66
N THR A 128 -4.50 -5.83 10.31
CA THR A 128 -3.06 -6.06 10.51
C THR A 128 -2.44 -6.51 9.21
N ASP A 129 -1.39 -5.83 8.79
CA ASP A 129 -0.57 -6.20 7.63
C ASP A 129 0.78 -6.75 8.13
N THR A 130 1.30 -7.77 7.44
CA THR A 130 2.57 -8.42 7.81
C THR A 130 3.61 -8.23 6.72
N PHE A 131 4.81 -7.84 7.12
CA PHE A 131 5.98 -7.69 6.28
C PHE A 131 7.15 -8.52 6.83
N TYR A 132 8.05 -8.89 5.94
CA TYR A 132 9.29 -9.57 6.30
C TYR A 132 10.46 -8.73 5.78
N LEU A 133 11.27 -8.18 6.68
CA LEU A 133 12.35 -7.27 6.35
C LEU A 133 13.70 -7.88 6.70
N ASN A 134 14.61 -7.91 5.72
CA ASN A 134 16.04 -8.05 5.98
C ASN A 134 16.63 -6.63 6.08
N PRO A 135 16.92 -6.11 7.28
CA PRO A 135 17.35 -4.73 7.46
C PRO A 135 18.76 -4.43 6.93
N ASN A 136 19.53 -5.46 6.56
CA ASN A 136 20.83 -5.28 5.88
C ASN A 136 20.66 -5.03 4.38
N LEU A 137 19.50 -5.36 3.80
CA LEU A 137 19.25 -5.29 2.36
C LEU A 137 18.21 -4.25 1.97
N GLY A 138 17.34 -3.85 2.90
CA GLY A 138 16.22 -2.98 2.60
C GLY A 138 15.73 -2.14 3.78
N ASN A 139 14.68 -1.38 3.53
CA ASN A 139 14.04 -0.51 4.51
C ASN A 139 12.52 -0.60 4.44
N LEU A 140 11.85 -0.10 5.47
CA LEU A 140 10.40 0.01 5.54
C LEU A 140 10.04 1.48 5.80
N THR A 141 9.29 2.07 4.89
CA THR A 141 8.71 3.41 5.07
C THR A 141 7.26 3.27 5.52
N ILE A 142 6.88 3.97 6.58
CA ILE A 142 5.54 3.93 7.16
C ILE A 142 5.02 5.36 7.21
N GLU A 143 3.85 5.58 6.59
CA GLU A 143 3.20 6.89 6.52
C GLU A 143 1.84 6.83 7.20
N SER A 144 1.61 7.75 8.13
CA SER A 144 0.30 7.99 8.75
C SER A 144 0.06 9.49 8.86
N LEU A 145 -0.32 10.08 7.74
CA LEU A 145 -0.42 11.53 7.57
C LEU A 145 -1.83 12.02 7.87
N GLY A 146 -1.92 13.20 8.47
CA GLY A 146 -3.15 13.97 8.51
C GLY A 146 -3.51 14.52 7.13
N SER A 147 -4.80 14.69 6.84
CA SER A 147 -5.25 15.29 5.59
C SER A 147 -5.43 16.82 5.71
N ASN A 148 -5.35 17.52 4.60
CA ASN A 148 -5.55 18.95 4.58
C ASN A 148 -7.03 19.31 4.87
N GLY A 149 -7.24 20.46 5.50
CA GLY A 149 -8.55 21.08 5.62
C GLY A 149 -9.09 21.58 4.28
N SER A 150 -10.39 21.74 4.20
CA SER A 150 -11.09 22.22 3.00
C SER A 150 -10.94 23.74 2.84
N ILE A 151 -11.04 24.20 1.60
CA ILE A 151 -11.10 25.64 1.30
C ILE A 151 -12.44 26.20 1.82
N GLY A 152 -12.42 27.41 2.38
CA GLY A 152 -13.61 28.14 2.81
C GLY A 152 -14.56 28.42 1.66
N LYS A 153 -15.85 28.54 1.97
CA LYS A 153 -16.87 28.87 0.99
C LYS A 153 -16.67 30.30 0.47
N LYS A 154 -16.99 30.52 -0.81
CA LYS A 154 -17.06 31.86 -1.39
C LYS A 154 -18.15 32.66 -0.69
N GLY A 155 -17.94 33.95 -0.42
CA GLY A 155 -18.94 34.88 0.01
C GLY A 155 -20.01 35.12 -1.07
N ILE A 156 -21.19 35.49 -0.67
CA ILE A 156 -22.29 35.86 -1.59
C ILE A 156 -22.00 37.21 -2.22
N ASN A 157 -22.14 37.30 -3.53
CA ASN A 157 -21.96 38.56 -4.23
C ASN A 157 -23.01 39.59 -3.78
N GLY A 158 -22.60 40.83 -3.63
CA GLY A 158 -23.53 41.95 -3.47
C GLY A 158 -24.47 42.05 -4.66
N LYS A 159 -25.62 42.68 -4.47
CA LYS A 159 -26.57 42.97 -5.52
C LYS A 159 -26.61 44.48 -5.75
N ASP A 160 -26.65 44.89 -7.02
CA ASP A 160 -26.87 46.28 -7.40
C ASP A 160 -28.33 46.68 -7.11
N GLU A 161 -28.53 47.99 -6.97
CA GLU A 161 -29.88 48.55 -6.82
C GLU A 161 -30.65 48.36 -8.14
N PHE A 162 -31.76 47.64 -8.09
CA PHE A 162 -32.67 47.48 -9.23
C PHE A 162 -34.11 47.61 -8.76
N GLU A 163 -34.91 48.45 -9.47
CA GLU A 163 -36.31 48.76 -9.23
C GLU A 163 -36.89 48.32 -7.86
N ASN A 164 -36.85 49.20 -6.86
CA ASN A 164 -37.35 49.02 -5.50
C ASN A 164 -36.57 48.04 -4.56
N SER A 165 -35.42 47.48 -4.97
CA SER A 165 -34.55 46.73 -4.08
C SER A 165 -33.28 47.52 -3.76
N LYS A 166 -32.95 47.66 -2.46
CA LYS A 166 -31.70 48.35 -2.05
C LYS A 166 -30.47 47.50 -2.44
N ALA A 167 -29.44 48.20 -2.90
CA ALA A 167 -28.14 47.57 -3.09
C ALA A 167 -27.67 46.84 -1.81
N THR A 168 -27.16 45.66 -1.95
CA THR A 168 -26.58 44.90 -0.84
C THR A 168 -25.07 44.71 -1.03
N ARG A 169 -24.32 44.88 0.04
CA ARG A 169 -22.88 44.64 0.02
C ARG A 169 -22.62 43.10 -0.08
N GLY A 170 -21.59 42.75 -0.82
CA GLY A 170 -21.09 41.35 -0.84
C GLY A 170 -20.65 40.89 0.55
N GLU A 171 -20.71 39.58 0.78
CA GLU A 171 -20.31 38.96 2.02
C GLU A 171 -18.82 38.55 1.96
N ASN A 172 -18.20 38.49 3.10
CA ASN A 172 -16.84 37.90 3.20
C ASN A 172 -16.89 36.42 2.91
N GLY A 173 -15.82 35.88 2.32
CA GLY A 173 -15.64 34.45 2.20
C GLY A 173 -15.54 33.78 3.57
N GLY A 174 -15.94 32.52 3.64
CA GLY A 174 -15.80 31.70 4.86
C GLY A 174 -14.37 31.34 5.17
N ASN A 175 -14.08 31.01 6.41
CA ASN A 175 -12.77 30.46 6.81
C ASN A 175 -12.53 29.09 6.16
N GLY A 176 -11.27 28.74 5.91
CA GLY A 176 -10.87 27.37 5.58
C GLY A 176 -10.97 26.45 6.78
N GLY A 177 -11.04 25.15 6.56
CA GLY A 177 -11.01 24.15 7.61
C GLY A 177 -9.59 23.91 8.14
N ASP A 178 -9.47 23.41 9.36
CA ASP A 178 -8.19 23.00 9.93
C ASP A 178 -7.64 21.75 9.25
N GLY A 179 -6.31 21.58 9.20
CA GLY A 179 -5.69 20.32 8.84
C GLY A 179 -5.84 19.28 9.95
N GLY A 180 -5.90 18.02 9.59
CA GLY A 180 -5.88 16.93 10.59
C GLY A 180 -4.48 16.66 11.13
N ASP A 181 -4.38 16.10 12.33
CA ASP A 181 -3.12 15.70 12.94
C ASP A 181 -2.51 14.44 12.29
N GLY A 182 -1.20 14.28 12.39
CA GLY A 182 -0.53 13.02 12.05
C GLY A 182 -0.90 11.91 13.03
N GLY A 183 -0.90 10.65 12.55
CA GLY A 183 -1.24 9.51 13.40
C GLY A 183 -0.13 9.19 14.41
N ASN A 184 -0.51 8.68 15.59
CA ASN A 184 0.44 8.15 16.56
C ASN A 184 1.01 6.81 16.08
N ILE A 185 2.32 6.63 16.15
CA ILE A 185 2.99 5.39 15.76
C ILE A 185 3.74 4.82 16.97
N ASN A 186 3.26 3.69 17.47
CA ASN A 186 3.89 2.95 18.56
C ASN A 186 4.69 1.77 18.01
N ILE A 187 5.97 1.67 18.37
CA ILE A 187 6.86 0.60 17.90
C ILE A 187 7.33 -0.25 19.06
N HIS A 188 7.08 -1.55 18.96
CA HIS A 188 7.61 -2.57 19.86
C HIS A 188 8.62 -3.42 19.09
N LEU A 189 9.85 -3.46 19.56
CA LEU A 189 10.94 -4.15 18.86
C LEU A 189 11.82 -4.94 19.84
N PRO A 190 12.39 -6.08 19.40
CA PRO A 190 13.34 -6.82 20.19
C PRO A 190 14.69 -6.10 20.24
N LYS A 191 15.47 -6.35 21.29
CA LYS A 191 16.81 -5.75 21.45
C LYS A 191 17.73 -6.00 20.26
N SER A 192 17.59 -7.14 19.60
CA SER A 192 18.36 -7.50 18.40
C SER A 192 18.09 -6.59 17.20
N PHE A 193 16.90 -5.97 17.12
CA PHE A 193 16.55 -5.04 16.04
C PHE A 193 17.01 -3.62 16.31
N SER A 194 17.35 -3.24 17.53
CA SER A 194 17.66 -1.84 17.89
C SER A 194 18.74 -1.19 17.01
N LYS A 195 19.75 -1.95 16.61
CA LYS A 195 20.82 -1.48 15.70
C LYS A 195 20.36 -1.19 14.27
N PHE A 196 19.16 -1.64 13.90
CA PHE A 196 18.58 -1.47 12.56
C PHE A 196 17.43 -0.46 12.54
N ILE A 197 17.18 0.26 13.63
CA ILE A 197 16.02 1.16 13.73
C ILE A 197 15.99 2.20 12.60
N GLN A 198 17.15 2.64 12.10
CA GLN A 198 17.27 3.58 10.98
C GLN A 198 16.72 3.00 9.64
N THR A 199 16.50 1.70 9.54
CA THR A 199 15.86 1.08 8.37
C THR A 199 14.34 1.26 8.36
N ILE A 200 13.76 1.69 9.48
CA ILE A 200 12.35 2.08 9.59
C ILE A 200 12.25 3.60 9.45
N LYS A 201 11.61 4.06 8.39
CA LYS A 201 11.35 5.48 8.13
C LYS A 201 9.90 5.79 8.45
N LEU A 202 9.68 6.73 9.36
CA LEU A 202 8.34 7.14 9.78
C LEU A 202 8.00 8.51 9.22
N LYS A 203 6.74 8.69 8.80
CA LYS A 203 6.16 9.95 8.41
C LYS A 203 4.77 10.05 9.04
N ASN A 204 4.59 11.02 9.92
CA ASN A 204 3.33 11.25 10.63
C ASN A 204 3.01 12.75 10.73
N ASP A 205 3.29 13.49 9.66
CA ASP A 205 3.01 14.93 9.61
C ASP A 205 1.50 15.19 9.58
N GLY A 206 1.09 16.30 10.20
CA GLY A 206 -0.28 16.80 10.08
C GLY A 206 -0.55 17.39 8.70
N GLY A 207 -1.84 17.51 8.37
CA GLY A 207 -2.32 18.21 7.19
C GLY A 207 -2.22 19.73 7.32
N LYS A 208 -2.26 20.43 6.21
CA LYS A 208 -2.31 21.91 6.18
C LYS A 208 -3.74 22.40 6.39
N GLY A 209 -3.90 23.52 7.06
CA GLY A 209 -5.19 24.23 7.07
C GLY A 209 -5.61 24.66 5.65
N GLY A 210 -6.91 24.69 5.41
CA GLY A 210 -7.49 25.17 4.16
C GLY A 210 -7.39 26.71 4.04
N GLN A 211 -7.35 27.21 2.82
CA GLN A 211 -7.40 28.65 2.56
C GLN A 211 -8.82 29.18 2.83
N GLY A 212 -8.91 30.45 3.26
CA GLY A 212 -10.19 31.15 3.30
C GLY A 212 -10.82 31.26 1.91
N GLY A 213 -12.16 31.30 1.88
CA GLY A 213 -12.92 31.52 0.64
C GLY A 213 -12.76 32.96 0.13
N PRO A 214 -12.87 33.19 -1.18
CA PRO A 214 -12.91 34.56 -1.72
C PRO A 214 -14.16 35.29 -1.26
N GLY A 215 -14.07 36.62 -1.11
CA GLY A 215 -15.23 37.47 -0.90
C GLY A 215 -16.17 37.50 -2.09
N GLY A 216 -17.39 37.93 -1.87
CA GLY A 216 -18.39 38.19 -2.90
C GLY A 216 -18.34 39.62 -3.45
#